data_2332a57dfc7882b99041a92e94211e91
#
_entry.id   2332a57dfc7882b99041a92e94211e91
#
_cell.length_a   1.000
_cell.length_b   1.000
_cell.length_c   1.000
_cell.angle_alpha   90.00
_cell.angle_beta   90.00
_cell.angle_gamma   90.00
#
_symmetry.space_group_name_H-M   'P 1'
#
loop_
_entity.id
_entity.type
_entity.pdbx_description
1 polymer ?
#
loop_
_entity_poly.entity_id
_entity_poly.type
_entity_poly.pdbx_seq_one_letter_code
_entity_poly.pdbx_strand_id
1 'polypeptide(L)'
;MTIKIGLIQGNGKDLVGGGSIQLEYNLWADSQNDIELTNFVAAPNEEKTNFYTEKEISGRRLKNVVEFNNSSPNTIFDNMDKLIILTYPFADSLENKEETANWYKNTLKQFKSNEDKWLGVVCYDYKEEVVLNNLGALYVELYEMADKIWVNNKLNPLVSYLYENSKVTEKQFHFTCPQFMNETKLEWKDPKDKKMNWLYYQGRALTWKGWHALPHLSQYLKDYYLIFNGMGTVKGEFDSIFTTSYVEATYDVDLTDKDRMEFNAMYEKYFVRKEKETSKVEMYGFYDPKTANEITSTAGFAMYYTILNPDHNFFPEYALIDAIRNGTVVILPSWYFYPADFQEPLDPLNKYTTTRIIEGTPEETGFLTYDYKSNNYLQLLSKLNELRSNPQLYNQYRERAYNYMVKEHGADKKIREFLK
;
A
#
# COMPACT_ATOMS: atom_id res chain seq x y z
N MET A 1 -24.94 -21.38 1.74
CA MET A 1 -25.25 -20.39 2.80
C MET A 1 -24.34 -19.21 2.53
N THR A 2 -24.89 -18.01 2.43
CA THR A 2 -24.11 -16.81 2.17
C THR A 2 -23.51 -16.32 3.49
N ILE A 3 -22.21 -16.03 3.51
CA ILE A 3 -21.49 -15.50 4.66
C ILE A 3 -21.53 -13.98 4.57
N LYS A 4 -22.03 -13.32 5.61
CA LYS A 4 -22.08 -11.86 5.71
C LYS A 4 -20.83 -11.31 6.39
N ILE A 5 -20.05 -10.54 5.66
CA ILE A 5 -18.80 -9.95 6.15
C ILE A 5 -18.96 -8.44 6.27
N GLY A 6 -18.72 -7.91 7.47
CA GLY A 6 -18.57 -6.47 7.70
C GLY A 6 -17.11 -6.06 7.58
N LEU A 7 -16.81 -5.10 6.71
CA LEU A 7 -15.50 -4.50 6.55
C LEU A 7 -15.51 -3.13 7.22
N ILE A 8 -14.78 -2.97 8.31
CA ILE A 8 -14.76 -1.75 9.11
C ILE A 8 -13.52 -0.93 8.77
N GLN A 9 -13.75 0.33 8.35
CA GLN A 9 -12.70 1.30 8.11
C GLN A 9 -12.94 2.56 8.95
N GLY A 10 -11.98 2.91 9.78
CA GLY A 10 -12.10 3.99 10.76
C GLY A 10 -11.92 5.41 10.24
N ASN A 11 -11.37 5.58 9.04
CA ASN A 11 -11.10 6.89 8.43
C ASN A 11 -12.13 7.21 7.36
N GLY A 12 -13.24 7.82 7.77
CA GLY A 12 -14.43 7.99 6.94
C GLY A 12 -14.31 8.89 5.73
N LYS A 13 -13.42 9.86 5.70
CA LYS A 13 -13.33 10.82 4.56
C LYS A 13 -12.06 10.73 3.76
N ASP A 14 -10.97 10.27 4.37
CA ASP A 14 -9.66 10.21 3.71
C ASP A 14 -9.24 8.77 3.41
N LEU A 15 -9.95 8.12 2.50
CA LEU A 15 -9.55 6.84 1.93
C LEU A 15 -8.28 6.94 1.06
N VAL A 16 -7.54 8.04 1.14
CA VAL A 16 -6.38 8.32 0.29
C VAL A 16 -5.29 7.25 0.43
N GLY A 17 -5.07 6.70 1.61
CA GLY A 17 -4.12 5.62 1.82
C GLY A 17 -4.75 4.21 1.90
N GLY A 18 -5.96 4.11 2.44
CA GLY A 18 -6.65 2.83 2.69
C GLY A 18 -7.68 2.43 1.64
N GLY A 19 -8.04 3.32 0.74
CA GLY A 19 -9.13 3.08 -0.19
C GLY A 19 -8.84 2.03 -1.26
N SER A 20 -7.57 1.81 -1.60
CA SER A 20 -7.19 0.70 -2.49
C SER A 20 -7.45 -0.65 -1.82
N ILE A 21 -7.20 -0.74 -0.53
CA ILE A 21 -7.46 -1.94 0.28
C ILE A 21 -8.94 -2.29 0.26
N GLN A 22 -9.79 -1.31 0.57
CA GLN A 22 -11.24 -1.51 0.59
C GLN A 22 -11.78 -1.89 -0.78
N LEU A 23 -11.24 -1.29 -1.85
CA LEU A 23 -11.58 -1.65 -3.22
C LEU A 23 -11.25 -3.12 -3.51
N GLU A 24 -10.08 -3.59 -3.10
CA GLU A 24 -9.67 -4.99 -3.32
C GLU A 24 -10.60 -5.98 -2.60
N TYR A 25 -11.03 -5.68 -1.37
CA TYR A 25 -12.03 -6.50 -0.68
C TYR A 25 -13.38 -6.50 -1.40
N ASN A 26 -13.81 -5.36 -1.93
CA ASN A 26 -15.07 -5.26 -2.69
C ASN A 26 -14.98 -6.06 -4.00
N LEU A 27 -13.89 -5.93 -4.75
CA LEU A 27 -13.67 -6.68 -5.99
C LEU A 27 -13.61 -8.19 -5.71
N TRP A 28 -12.97 -8.59 -4.61
CA TRP A 28 -12.98 -9.98 -4.19
C TRP A 28 -14.38 -10.47 -3.87
N ALA A 29 -15.13 -9.76 -3.03
CA ALA A 29 -16.48 -10.15 -2.63
C ALA A 29 -17.44 -10.21 -3.83
N ASP A 30 -17.35 -9.26 -4.77
CA ASP A 30 -18.13 -9.26 -6.00
C ASP A 30 -17.83 -10.48 -6.92
N SER A 31 -16.64 -11.06 -6.80
CA SER A 31 -16.27 -12.28 -7.53
C SER A 31 -16.76 -13.58 -6.86
N GLN A 32 -17.26 -13.50 -5.62
CA GLN A 32 -17.71 -14.68 -4.85
C GLN A 32 -19.23 -14.81 -4.85
N ASN A 33 -19.72 -16.03 -4.98
CA ASN A 33 -21.16 -16.33 -4.93
C ASN A 33 -21.69 -16.57 -3.51
N ASP A 34 -20.78 -16.75 -2.55
CA ASP A 34 -21.07 -17.15 -1.17
C ASP A 34 -20.75 -16.04 -0.14
N ILE A 35 -20.38 -14.84 -0.61
CA ILE A 35 -20.01 -13.69 0.23
C ILE A 35 -20.95 -12.51 -0.03
N GLU A 36 -21.41 -11.90 1.06
CA GLU A 36 -22.08 -10.60 1.08
C GLU A 36 -21.24 -9.63 1.92
N LEU A 37 -20.67 -8.60 1.28
CA LEU A 37 -19.83 -7.61 1.95
C LEU A 37 -20.62 -6.35 2.28
N THR A 38 -20.50 -5.88 3.52
CA THR A 38 -20.99 -4.58 3.98
C THR A 38 -19.82 -3.71 4.39
N ASN A 39 -19.72 -2.51 3.82
CA ASN A 39 -18.67 -1.55 4.12
C ASN A 39 -19.11 -0.62 5.25
N PHE A 40 -18.52 -0.76 6.42
CA PHE A 40 -18.72 0.16 7.56
C PHE A 40 -17.66 1.24 7.52
N VAL A 41 -18.09 2.49 7.37
CA VAL A 41 -17.23 3.66 7.20
C VAL A 41 -17.48 4.65 8.33
N ALA A 42 -16.46 4.98 9.11
CA ALA A 42 -16.61 5.96 10.18
C ALA A 42 -16.90 7.35 9.61
N ALA A 43 -17.95 7.98 10.13
CA ALA A 43 -18.41 9.30 9.74
C ALA A 43 -18.64 10.16 11.00
N PRO A 44 -17.55 10.67 11.64
CA PRO A 44 -17.62 11.33 12.95
C PRO A 44 -18.45 12.61 12.95
N ASN A 45 -18.62 13.24 11.80
CA ASN A 45 -19.38 14.49 11.67
C ASN A 45 -20.87 14.27 11.32
N GLU A 46 -21.32 13.03 11.18
CA GLU A 46 -22.73 12.72 10.91
C GLU A 46 -23.51 12.64 12.24
N GLU A 47 -24.74 13.15 12.25
CA GLU A 47 -25.59 13.11 13.45
C GLU A 47 -26.20 11.70 13.70
N LYS A 48 -26.23 10.85 12.68
CA LYS A 48 -26.86 9.52 12.73
C LYS A 48 -26.21 8.53 11.80
N THR A 49 -26.48 7.26 12.02
CA THR A 49 -26.13 6.14 11.12
C THR A 49 -26.88 6.27 9.79
N ASN A 50 -26.16 6.23 8.68
CA ASN A 50 -26.73 6.29 7.33
C ASN A 50 -26.44 4.98 6.58
N PHE A 51 -27.42 4.54 5.78
CA PHE A 51 -27.33 3.31 4.98
C PHE A 51 -27.48 3.63 3.50
N TYR A 52 -26.56 3.11 2.69
CA TYR A 52 -26.55 3.30 1.24
C TYR A 52 -26.38 1.96 0.54
N THR A 53 -27.20 1.69 -0.47
CA THR A 53 -26.98 0.51 -1.35
C THR A 53 -25.70 0.68 -2.16
N GLU A 54 -25.38 1.92 -2.49
CA GLU A 54 -24.18 2.31 -3.21
C GLU A 54 -23.79 3.74 -2.83
N LYS A 55 -22.50 3.98 -2.63
CA LYS A 55 -21.95 5.30 -2.33
C LYS A 55 -20.58 5.47 -2.98
N GLU A 56 -20.34 6.65 -3.53
CA GLU A 56 -19.01 7.03 -3.97
C GLU A 56 -18.23 7.64 -2.81
N ILE A 57 -17.06 7.07 -2.52
CA ILE A 57 -16.15 7.54 -1.48
C ILE A 57 -14.76 7.66 -2.10
N SER A 58 -14.21 8.86 -2.09
CA SER A 58 -12.88 9.18 -2.65
C SER A 58 -12.71 8.67 -4.11
N GLY A 59 -13.71 8.93 -4.97
CA GLY A 59 -13.69 8.52 -6.37
C GLY A 59 -13.91 7.02 -6.62
N ARG A 60 -14.34 6.28 -5.60
CA ARG A 60 -14.61 4.84 -5.66
C ARG A 60 -16.05 4.53 -5.30
N ARG A 61 -16.68 3.72 -6.12
CA ARG A 61 -18.05 3.27 -5.92
C ARG A 61 -18.05 2.00 -5.08
N LEU A 62 -18.60 2.09 -3.87
CA LEU A 62 -18.73 0.99 -2.93
C LEU A 62 -20.21 0.60 -2.79
N LYS A 63 -20.46 -0.70 -2.65
CA LYS A 63 -21.81 -1.25 -2.41
C LYS A 63 -22.02 -1.48 -0.91
N ASN A 64 -23.30 -1.49 -0.48
CA ASN A 64 -23.71 -1.79 0.89
C ASN A 64 -22.89 -0.98 1.91
N VAL A 65 -23.00 0.34 1.88
CA VAL A 65 -22.23 1.23 2.75
C VAL A 65 -23.06 1.64 3.95
N VAL A 66 -22.47 1.49 5.13
CA VAL A 66 -23.03 1.97 6.41
C VAL A 66 -22.07 3.00 6.98
N GLU A 67 -22.50 4.25 7.04
CA GLU A 67 -21.79 5.29 7.77
C GLU A 67 -22.20 5.25 9.24
N PHE A 68 -21.21 5.26 10.12
CA PHE A 68 -21.43 5.17 11.56
C PHE A 68 -20.52 6.12 12.35
N ASN A 69 -20.88 6.36 13.60
CA ASN A 69 -20.11 7.16 14.56
C ASN A 69 -20.30 6.61 15.99
N ASN A 70 -19.76 7.31 16.98
CA ASN A 70 -19.85 6.92 18.40
C ASN A 70 -21.28 6.93 18.97
N SER A 71 -22.24 7.56 18.27
CA SER A 71 -23.67 7.55 18.65
C SER A 71 -24.44 6.42 18.00
N SER A 72 -23.82 5.63 17.13
CA SER A 72 -24.45 4.46 16.51
C SER A 72 -24.73 3.37 17.53
N PRO A 73 -25.80 2.56 17.33
CA PRO A 73 -26.16 1.49 18.27
C PRO A 73 -25.03 0.45 18.36
N ASN A 74 -24.78 -0.08 19.56
CA ASN A 74 -23.82 -1.17 19.78
C ASN A 74 -24.19 -2.48 19.05
N THR A 75 -25.41 -2.57 18.51
CA THR A 75 -25.90 -3.71 17.71
C THR A 75 -25.65 -3.54 16.21
N ILE A 76 -24.96 -2.49 15.78
CA ILE A 76 -24.78 -2.15 14.36
C ILE A 76 -24.13 -3.29 13.54
N PHE A 77 -23.33 -4.14 14.18
CA PHE A 77 -22.63 -5.26 13.55
C PHE A 77 -23.33 -6.62 13.72
N ASP A 78 -24.42 -6.70 14.49
CA ASP A 78 -25.04 -7.98 14.89
C ASP A 78 -25.51 -8.84 13.69
N ASN A 79 -25.85 -8.22 12.56
CA ASN A 79 -26.26 -8.93 11.35
C ASN A 79 -25.11 -9.53 10.53
N MET A 80 -23.85 -9.26 10.90
CA MET A 80 -22.69 -9.84 10.24
C MET A 80 -22.31 -11.17 10.86
N ASP A 81 -21.79 -12.10 10.05
CA ASP A 81 -21.22 -13.36 10.54
C ASP A 81 -19.75 -13.16 10.93
N LYS A 82 -19.06 -12.35 10.15
CA LYS A 82 -17.64 -12.01 10.34
C LYS A 82 -17.43 -10.52 10.25
N LEU A 83 -16.49 -10.01 11.04
CA LEU A 83 -16.00 -8.64 10.94
C LEU A 83 -14.51 -8.64 10.60
N ILE A 84 -14.12 -7.78 9.67
CA ILE A 84 -12.73 -7.47 9.35
C ILE A 84 -12.52 -6.00 9.66
N ILE A 85 -11.66 -5.72 10.63
CA ILE A 85 -11.24 -4.35 10.95
C ILE A 85 -9.95 -4.07 10.19
N LEU A 86 -10.01 -3.13 9.26
CA LEU A 86 -8.82 -2.60 8.59
C LEU A 86 -8.11 -1.66 9.57
N THR A 87 -6.79 -1.67 9.53
CA THR A 87 -5.98 -0.87 10.45
C THR A 87 -6.40 0.57 10.51
N TYR A 88 -6.18 1.15 11.67
CA TYR A 88 -6.54 2.53 12.02
C TYR A 88 -8.05 2.85 11.90
N PRO A 89 -8.95 1.98 12.39
CA PRO A 89 -10.31 2.44 12.62
C PRO A 89 -10.33 3.64 13.58
N PHE A 90 -9.19 3.94 14.17
CA PHE A 90 -8.97 4.79 15.32
C PHE A 90 -7.99 5.91 15.02
N ALA A 91 -7.84 6.25 13.75
CA ALA A 91 -6.83 7.18 13.32
C ALA A 91 -6.90 8.54 14.01
N ASP A 92 -5.78 9.18 13.98
CA ASP A 92 -5.32 10.39 14.66
C ASP A 92 -6.27 11.61 14.65
N SER A 93 -7.36 11.58 13.88
CA SER A 93 -8.26 12.71 13.69
C SER A 93 -9.46 12.77 14.64
N LEU A 94 -9.57 11.86 15.61
CA LEU A 94 -10.71 11.86 16.51
C LEU A 94 -10.37 12.65 17.78
N GLU A 95 -11.04 13.78 17.94
CA GLU A 95 -10.92 14.64 19.14
C GLU A 95 -11.21 13.88 20.45
N ASN A 96 -11.97 12.77 20.39
CA ASN A 96 -12.38 11.96 21.53
C ASN A 96 -11.91 10.51 21.43
N LYS A 97 -10.61 10.28 21.39
CA LYS A 97 -10.00 8.94 21.23
C LYS A 97 -10.50 7.89 22.24
N GLU A 98 -10.62 8.28 23.49
CA GLU A 98 -11.09 7.38 24.56
C GLU A 98 -12.57 7.01 24.41
N GLU A 99 -13.41 7.98 24.07
CA GLU A 99 -14.84 7.71 23.82
C GLU A 99 -15.05 6.78 22.64
N THR A 100 -14.33 7.03 21.56
CA THR A 100 -14.35 6.17 20.37
C THR A 100 -13.87 4.76 20.69
N ALA A 101 -12.76 4.62 21.40
CA ALA A 101 -12.25 3.33 21.81
C ALA A 101 -13.26 2.57 22.71
N ASN A 102 -13.88 3.26 23.63
CA ASN A 102 -14.90 2.67 24.51
C ASN A 102 -16.16 2.23 23.72
N TRP A 103 -16.59 3.03 22.75
CA TRP A 103 -17.70 2.66 21.88
C TRP A 103 -17.37 1.39 21.09
N TYR A 104 -16.20 1.33 20.42
CA TYR A 104 -15.76 0.14 19.70
C TYR A 104 -15.67 -1.09 20.60
N LYS A 105 -15.05 -0.94 21.77
CA LYS A 105 -14.94 -2.02 22.76
C LYS A 105 -16.30 -2.59 23.15
N ASN A 106 -17.27 -1.73 23.43
CA ASN A 106 -18.61 -2.16 23.83
C ASN A 106 -19.36 -2.83 22.65
N THR A 107 -19.26 -2.23 21.46
CA THR A 107 -19.90 -2.73 20.23
C THR A 107 -19.32 -4.08 19.81
N LEU A 108 -18.01 -4.26 19.90
CA LEU A 108 -17.37 -5.53 19.56
C LEU A 108 -17.58 -6.59 20.64
N LYS A 109 -17.67 -6.22 21.92
CA LYS A 109 -18.11 -7.15 23.00
C LYS A 109 -19.54 -7.63 22.75
N GLN A 110 -20.45 -6.74 22.34
CA GLN A 110 -21.79 -7.11 21.94
C GLN A 110 -21.78 -8.08 20.77
N PHE A 111 -21.05 -7.78 19.71
CA PHE A 111 -20.91 -8.66 18.55
C PHE A 111 -20.35 -10.04 18.93
N LYS A 112 -19.27 -10.10 19.72
CA LYS A 112 -18.63 -11.34 20.20
C LYS A 112 -19.38 -12.05 21.31
N SER A 113 -20.51 -11.51 21.80
CA SER A 113 -21.36 -12.23 22.78
C SER A 113 -21.99 -13.49 22.19
N ASN A 114 -22.05 -13.60 20.87
CA ASN A 114 -22.41 -14.83 20.17
C ASN A 114 -21.12 -15.54 19.71
N GLU A 115 -20.91 -16.77 20.18
CA GLU A 115 -19.70 -17.58 19.91
C GLU A 115 -19.49 -17.92 18.43
N ASP A 116 -20.54 -17.89 17.61
CA ASP A 116 -20.47 -18.14 16.17
C ASP A 116 -19.90 -16.92 15.39
N LYS A 117 -19.74 -15.76 16.04
CA LYS A 117 -19.23 -14.55 15.40
C LYS A 117 -17.71 -14.53 15.37
N TRP A 118 -17.16 -14.15 14.22
CA TRP A 118 -15.73 -14.12 14.00
C TRP A 118 -15.22 -12.67 13.79
N LEU A 119 -14.10 -12.33 14.40
CA LEU A 119 -13.46 -11.01 14.35
C LEU A 119 -12.02 -11.12 13.91
N GLY A 120 -11.67 -10.44 12.83
CA GLY A 120 -10.29 -10.29 12.36
C GLY A 120 -9.83 -8.83 12.34
N VAL A 121 -8.57 -8.62 12.66
CA VAL A 121 -7.93 -7.30 12.58
C VAL A 121 -6.77 -7.38 11.59
N VAL A 122 -6.73 -6.48 10.62
CA VAL A 122 -5.70 -6.42 9.59
C VAL A 122 -4.80 -5.22 9.85
N CYS A 123 -3.51 -5.47 10.00
CA CYS A 123 -2.53 -4.46 10.34
C CYS A 123 -1.63 -4.16 9.15
N TYR A 124 -1.82 -3.01 8.51
CA TYR A 124 -1.11 -2.63 7.28
C TYR A 124 0.17 -1.84 7.53
N ASP A 125 0.18 -0.98 8.51
CA ASP A 125 1.31 -0.09 8.75
C ASP A 125 1.50 0.11 10.25
N TYR A 126 2.71 -0.07 10.72
CA TYR A 126 3.03 0.12 12.12
C TYR A 126 4.27 0.96 12.26
N LYS A 127 4.07 2.20 12.69
CA LYS A 127 5.12 2.95 13.35
C LYS A 127 5.09 2.61 14.83
N GLU A 128 6.21 2.19 15.35
CA GLU A 128 6.39 1.83 16.76
C GLU A 128 5.80 2.88 17.72
N GLU A 129 5.98 4.14 17.41
CA GLU A 129 5.48 5.27 18.21
C GLU A 129 3.96 5.42 18.21
N VAL A 130 3.28 5.19 17.09
CA VAL A 130 1.82 5.28 17.00
C VAL A 130 1.17 4.17 17.81
N VAL A 131 1.79 3.00 17.83
CA VAL A 131 1.32 1.84 18.61
C VAL A 131 1.58 2.02 20.10
N LEU A 132 2.78 2.46 20.44
CA LEU A 132 3.23 2.48 21.84
C LEU A 132 2.72 3.69 22.63
N ASN A 133 2.68 4.87 22.02
CA ASN A 133 2.45 6.09 22.76
C ASN A 133 0.98 6.53 22.86
N ASN A 134 0.11 6.17 21.90
CA ASN A 134 -1.24 6.73 21.87
C ASN A 134 -2.40 5.73 21.74
N LEU A 135 -2.19 4.52 21.28
CA LEU A 135 -3.27 3.63 20.90
C LEU A 135 -3.16 2.23 21.49
N GLY A 136 -1.95 1.77 21.84
CA GLY A 136 -1.73 0.40 22.28
C GLY A 136 -2.57 0.02 23.50
N ALA A 137 -2.56 0.85 24.55
CA ALA A 137 -3.31 0.57 25.79
C ALA A 137 -4.83 0.62 25.57
N LEU A 138 -5.33 1.55 24.75
CA LEU A 138 -6.76 1.70 24.49
C LEU A 138 -7.34 0.52 23.68
N TYR A 139 -6.53 -0.10 22.83
CA TYR A 139 -6.99 -1.12 21.88
C TYR A 139 -6.49 -2.53 22.18
N VAL A 140 -5.71 -2.74 23.24
CA VAL A 140 -5.27 -4.08 23.67
C VAL A 140 -6.45 -5.05 23.75
N GLU A 141 -7.55 -4.66 24.40
CA GLU A 141 -8.73 -5.51 24.52
C GLU A 141 -9.37 -5.85 23.15
N LEU A 142 -9.24 -4.99 22.15
CA LEU A 142 -9.72 -5.26 20.79
C LEU A 142 -8.93 -6.42 20.16
N TYR A 143 -7.59 -6.37 20.28
CA TYR A 143 -6.75 -7.45 19.80
C TYR A 143 -6.95 -8.74 20.59
N GLU A 144 -7.24 -8.66 21.89
CA GLU A 144 -7.59 -9.83 22.70
C GLU A 144 -8.89 -10.50 22.27
N MET A 145 -9.88 -9.72 21.79
CA MET A 145 -11.15 -10.23 21.26
C MET A 145 -11.03 -10.81 19.84
N ALA A 146 -9.96 -10.48 19.11
CA ALA A 146 -9.79 -10.92 17.74
C ALA A 146 -9.52 -12.42 17.65
N ASP A 147 -10.21 -13.11 16.77
CA ASP A 147 -9.92 -14.50 16.42
C ASP A 147 -8.63 -14.59 15.59
N LYS A 148 -8.38 -13.56 14.75
CA LYS A 148 -7.15 -13.45 13.94
C LYS A 148 -6.66 -12.01 13.85
N ILE A 149 -5.32 -11.87 13.88
CA ILE A 149 -4.59 -10.62 13.68
C ILE A 149 -3.65 -10.82 12.50
N TRP A 150 -3.92 -10.14 11.40
CA TRP A 150 -3.13 -10.26 10.17
C TRP A 150 -2.03 -9.21 10.16
N VAL A 151 -0.80 -9.64 10.21
CA VAL A 151 0.40 -8.79 10.16
C VAL A 151 1.38 -9.32 9.11
N ASN A 152 2.22 -8.45 8.58
CA ASN A 152 3.17 -8.78 7.53
C ASN A 152 4.22 -9.82 7.96
N ASN A 153 4.74 -9.74 9.17
CA ASN A 153 5.75 -10.68 9.68
C ASN A 153 5.86 -10.65 11.21
N LYS A 154 6.64 -11.55 11.77
CA LYS A 154 6.86 -11.68 13.23
C LYS A 154 7.67 -10.54 13.85
N LEU A 155 8.38 -9.75 13.02
CA LEU A 155 9.22 -8.63 13.48
C LEU A 155 8.42 -7.33 13.58
N ASN A 156 7.14 -7.35 13.20
CA ASN A 156 6.27 -6.20 13.35
C ASN A 156 6.22 -5.77 14.84
N PRO A 157 6.49 -4.51 15.19
CA PRO A 157 6.51 -4.02 16.57
C PRO A 157 5.23 -4.30 17.36
N LEU A 158 4.08 -4.36 16.69
CA LEU A 158 2.83 -4.73 17.32
C LEU A 158 2.86 -6.13 17.92
N VAL A 159 3.56 -7.07 17.28
CA VAL A 159 3.61 -8.46 17.72
C VAL A 159 4.30 -8.55 19.09
N SER A 160 5.48 -7.95 19.23
CA SER A 160 6.20 -7.88 20.50
C SER A 160 5.38 -7.16 21.57
N TYR A 161 4.80 -6.01 21.20
CA TYR A 161 3.98 -5.23 22.12
C TYR A 161 2.79 -6.04 22.67
N LEU A 162 2.07 -6.75 21.80
CA LEU A 162 0.90 -7.55 22.23
C LEU A 162 1.31 -8.76 23.07
N TYR A 163 2.44 -9.40 22.79
CA TYR A 163 2.95 -10.49 23.65
C TYR A 163 3.31 -10.01 25.06
N GLU A 164 3.82 -8.80 25.20
CA GLU A 164 4.23 -8.24 26.48
C GLU A 164 3.07 -7.64 27.28
N ASN A 165 2.06 -7.10 26.61
CA ASN A 165 1.03 -6.26 27.24
C ASN A 165 -0.41 -6.82 27.15
N SER A 166 -0.59 -8.02 26.57
CA SER A 166 -1.92 -8.60 26.36
C SER A 166 -1.95 -10.11 26.57
N LYS A 167 -3.16 -10.68 26.44
CA LYS A 167 -3.38 -12.14 26.44
C LYS A 167 -3.32 -12.74 25.01
N VAL A 168 -2.95 -11.95 24.02
CA VAL A 168 -2.84 -12.41 22.64
C VAL A 168 -1.77 -13.50 22.53
N THR A 169 -2.06 -14.54 21.79
CA THR A 169 -1.19 -15.70 21.59
C THR A 169 -0.76 -15.82 20.12
N GLU A 170 0.33 -16.57 19.86
CA GLU A 170 0.80 -16.80 18.49
C GLU A 170 -0.26 -17.39 17.57
N LYS A 171 -1.22 -18.15 18.09
CA LYS A 171 -2.31 -18.76 17.31
C LYS A 171 -3.26 -17.75 16.70
N GLN A 172 -3.36 -16.55 17.26
CA GLN A 172 -4.20 -15.47 16.75
C GLN A 172 -3.52 -14.73 15.59
N PHE A 173 -2.19 -14.81 15.45
CA PHE A 173 -1.49 -14.15 14.37
C PHE A 173 -1.56 -14.92 13.05
N HIS A 174 -1.78 -14.17 11.98
CA HIS A 174 -1.63 -14.61 10.60
C HIS A 174 -0.48 -13.82 9.96
N PHE A 175 0.67 -14.50 9.81
CA PHE A 175 1.92 -13.88 9.37
C PHE A 175 2.09 -13.99 7.85
N THR A 176 1.43 -13.12 7.13
CA THR A 176 1.66 -12.93 5.69
C THR A 176 1.45 -11.47 5.35
N CYS A 177 2.01 -10.99 4.23
CA CYS A 177 1.71 -9.63 3.80
C CYS A 177 0.20 -9.45 3.60
N PRO A 178 -0.45 -8.49 4.29
CA PRO A 178 -1.91 -8.31 4.21
C PRO A 178 -2.38 -7.63 2.91
N GLN A 179 -1.47 -7.30 2.02
CA GLN A 179 -1.79 -6.78 0.71
C GLN A 179 -1.95 -7.93 -0.28
N PHE A 180 -2.92 -7.81 -1.18
CA PHE A 180 -3.26 -8.83 -2.15
C PHE A 180 -3.82 -8.20 -3.42
N MET A 181 -3.80 -8.96 -4.50
CA MET A 181 -4.32 -8.58 -5.80
C MET A 181 -5.56 -9.40 -6.13
N ASN A 182 -6.65 -8.75 -6.49
CA ASN A 182 -7.78 -9.45 -7.06
C ASN A 182 -7.43 -10.02 -8.43
N GLU A 183 -7.89 -11.24 -8.72
CA GLU A 183 -7.58 -11.97 -9.94
C GLU A 183 -8.30 -11.43 -11.18
N THR A 184 -9.09 -10.37 -11.05
CA THR A 184 -9.76 -9.73 -12.18
C THR A 184 -8.73 -9.12 -13.11
N LYS A 185 -8.56 -9.74 -14.27
CA LYS A 185 -7.70 -9.22 -15.33
C LYS A 185 -8.42 -8.11 -16.08
N LEU A 186 -7.83 -6.94 -16.13
CA LEU A 186 -8.29 -5.86 -16.98
C LEU A 186 -7.94 -6.15 -18.44
N GLU A 187 -8.66 -5.53 -19.37
CA GLU A 187 -8.29 -5.55 -20.78
C GLU A 187 -7.01 -4.73 -20.99
N TRP A 188 -5.93 -5.39 -21.34
CA TRP A 188 -4.65 -4.74 -21.55
C TRP A 188 -4.55 -4.13 -22.93
N LYS A 189 -4.08 -2.89 -22.98
CA LYS A 189 -3.72 -2.28 -24.26
C LYS A 189 -2.65 -3.11 -24.98
N ASP A 190 -2.76 -3.19 -26.31
CA ASP A 190 -1.69 -3.73 -27.14
C ASP A 190 -0.39 -2.93 -26.90
N PRO A 191 0.78 -3.57 -26.81
CA PRO A 191 2.05 -2.84 -26.63
C PRO A 191 2.28 -1.71 -27.64
N LYS A 192 1.76 -1.84 -28.86
CA LYS A 192 1.83 -0.77 -29.89
C LYS A 192 1.01 0.48 -29.53
N ASP A 193 -0.02 0.32 -28.69
CA ASP A 193 -0.89 1.41 -28.25
C ASP A 193 -0.42 2.01 -26.93
N LYS A 194 0.62 1.45 -26.30
CA LYS A 194 1.27 2.00 -25.13
C LYS A 194 2.36 3.00 -25.50
N LYS A 195 2.57 3.94 -24.61
CA LYS A 195 3.70 4.87 -24.67
C LYS A 195 4.96 4.20 -24.12
N MET A 196 5.65 3.43 -24.95
CA MET A 196 6.78 2.59 -24.55
C MET A 196 8.02 3.37 -24.07
N ASN A 197 8.02 4.69 -24.19
CA ASN A 197 9.01 5.61 -23.61
C ASN A 197 8.51 6.35 -22.37
N TRP A 198 7.34 5.98 -21.84
CA TRP A 198 6.84 6.53 -20.57
C TRP A 198 7.24 5.63 -19.41
N LEU A 199 7.86 6.24 -18.40
CA LEU A 199 8.18 5.63 -17.11
C LEU A 199 7.35 6.32 -16.03
N TYR A 200 6.46 5.57 -15.43
CA TYR A 200 5.50 6.04 -14.43
C TYR A 200 5.96 5.68 -13.02
N TYR A 201 5.87 6.62 -12.11
CA TYR A 201 6.07 6.41 -10.68
C TYR A 201 4.83 6.88 -9.94
N GLN A 202 4.27 6.00 -9.11
CA GLN A 202 3.13 6.30 -8.24
C GLN A 202 3.53 6.15 -6.78
N GLY A 203 3.26 7.19 -6.01
CA GLY A 203 3.51 7.19 -4.58
C GLY A 203 3.93 8.54 -4.04
N ARG A 204 3.83 8.70 -2.73
CA ARG A 204 4.30 9.90 -2.06
C ARG A 204 5.80 10.04 -2.21
N ALA A 205 6.28 11.28 -2.30
CA ALA A 205 7.70 11.58 -2.37
C ALA A 205 8.38 11.43 -1.01
N LEU A 206 8.55 10.20 -0.60
CA LEU A 206 9.10 9.85 0.70
C LEU A 206 10.44 9.16 0.49
N THR A 207 11.39 9.41 1.36
CA THR A 207 12.75 8.85 1.24
C THR A 207 12.68 7.32 1.19
N TRP A 208 11.91 6.71 2.08
CA TRP A 208 11.74 5.27 2.10
C TRP A 208 10.96 4.69 0.90
N LYS A 209 10.18 5.50 0.21
CA LYS A 209 9.56 5.15 -1.08
C LYS A 209 10.55 5.20 -2.25
N GLY A 210 11.80 5.59 -1.99
CA GLY A 210 12.87 5.59 -2.99
C GLY A 210 12.64 6.54 -4.15
N TRP A 211 11.83 7.58 -3.97
CA TRP A 211 11.55 8.55 -5.02
C TRP A 211 12.83 9.11 -5.66
N HIS A 212 13.90 9.22 -4.88
CA HIS A 212 15.21 9.72 -5.33
C HIS A 212 15.90 8.80 -6.36
N ALA A 213 15.54 7.51 -6.39
CA ALA A 213 16.07 6.59 -7.40
C ALA A 213 15.64 6.99 -8.83
N LEU A 214 14.46 7.58 -8.97
CA LEU A 214 13.95 8.00 -10.26
C LEU A 214 14.69 9.21 -10.86
N PRO A 215 14.95 10.30 -10.12
CA PRO A 215 15.84 11.37 -10.57
C PRO A 215 17.24 10.88 -10.93
N HIS A 216 17.80 9.99 -10.12
CA HIS A 216 19.10 9.37 -10.41
C HIS A 216 19.06 8.60 -11.74
N LEU A 217 18.06 7.76 -11.95
CA LEU A 217 17.87 7.00 -13.18
C LEU A 217 17.61 7.92 -14.38
N SER A 218 16.91 9.02 -14.16
CA SER A 218 16.49 9.95 -15.21
C SER A 218 17.63 10.55 -16.01
N GLN A 219 18.82 10.69 -15.43
CA GLN A 219 20.00 11.19 -16.14
C GLN A 219 20.46 10.25 -17.27
N TYR A 220 20.13 8.95 -17.15
CA TYR A 220 20.49 7.93 -18.13
C TYR A 220 19.36 7.63 -19.11
N LEU A 221 18.12 7.93 -18.74
CA LEU A 221 16.92 7.70 -19.54
C LEU A 221 16.53 8.93 -20.37
N LYS A 222 17.45 9.42 -21.21
CA LYS A 222 17.26 10.66 -21.98
C LYS A 222 16.05 10.63 -22.91
N ASP A 223 15.69 9.46 -23.43
CA ASP A 223 14.57 9.28 -24.35
C ASP A 223 13.25 8.92 -23.66
N TYR A 224 13.25 8.86 -22.33
CA TYR A 224 12.09 8.51 -21.54
C TYR A 224 11.41 9.75 -20.97
N TYR A 225 10.10 9.67 -20.94
CA TYR A 225 9.21 10.63 -20.32
C TYR A 225 8.89 10.15 -18.91
N LEU A 226 9.21 10.94 -17.90
CA LEU A 226 9.02 10.57 -16.49
C LEU A 226 7.75 11.19 -15.97
N ILE A 227 6.86 10.37 -15.43
CA ILE A 227 5.57 10.78 -14.91
C ILE A 227 5.49 10.42 -13.44
N PHE A 228 5.29 11.43 -12.60
CA PHE A 228 5.11 11.27 -11.16
C PHE A 228 3.66 11.52 -10.78
N ASN A 229 3.08 10.62 -9.99
CA ASN A 229 1.72 10.75 -9.50
C ASN A 229 1.62 10.42 -8.01
N GLY A 230 0.74 11.09 -7.30
CA GLY A 230 0.49 10.86 -5.88
C GLY A 230 1.45 11.56 -4.94
N MET A 231 2.13 12.58 -5.42
CA MET A 231 3.09 13.34 -4.62
C MET A 231 2.43 14.38 -3.70
N GLY A 232 1.10 14.52 -3.78
CA GLY A 232 0.34 15.41 -2.88
C GLY A 232 0.41 16.88 -3.25
N THR A 233 0.96 17.25 -4.43
CA THR A 233 1.21 18.64 -4.78
C THR A 233 0.95 18.97 -6.22
N VAL A 234 0.54 20.19 -6.40
CA VAL A 234 0.52 20.87 -7.70
C VAL A 234 1.94 21.27 -8.05
N LYS A 235 2.30 21.23 -9.32
CA LYS A 235 3.56 21.78 -9.82
C LYS A 235 3.71 23.22 -9.31
N GLY A 236 4.69 23.49 -8.47
CA GLY A 236 4.90 24.77 -7.75
C GLY A 236 4.90 24.65 -6.24
N GLU A 237 4.24 23.65 -5.69
CA GLU A 237 4.36 23.29 -4.27
C GLU A 237 5.39 22.16 -4.08
N PHE A 238 5.87 21.60 -5.17
CA PHE A 238 6.84 20.51 -5.20
C PHE A 238 8.13 20.87 -4.44
N ASP A 239 8.62 22.09 -4.64
CA ASP A 239 9.83 22.57 -3.95
C ASP A 239 9.68 22.62 -2.43
N SER A 240 8.46 22.85 -1.92
CA SER A 240 8.21 22.90 -0.48
C SER A 240 8.07 21.52 0.15
N ILE A 241 7.63 20.53 -0.60
CA ILE A 241 7.41 19.15 -0.10
C ILE A 241 8.73 18.39 -0.02
N PHE A 242 9.66 18.68 -0.90
CA PHE A 242 10.98 18.06 -0.89
C PHE A 242 11.97 18.75 0.02
N THR A 243 11.54 19.72 0.82
CA THR A 243 12.41 20.22 1.87
C THR A 243 12.68 19.12 2.90
N THR A 244 13.91 19.05 3.37
CA THR A 244 14.30 18.13 4.44
C THR A 244 13.40 18.23 5.66
N SER A 245 12.90 19.43 5.97
CA SER A 245 11.94 19.70 7.04
C SER A 245 10.61 18.95 6.87
N TYR A 246 10.13 18.75 5.64
CA TYR A 246 8.92 17.97 5.42
C TYR A 246 9.16 16.48 5.65
N VAL A 247 10.29 15.96 5.20
CA VAL A 247 10.67 14.56 5.44
C VAL A 247 10.78 14.30 6.94
N GLU A 248 11.45 15.18 7.67
CA GLU A 248 11.58 15.10 9.13
C GLU A 248 10.23 15.17 9.86
N ALA A 249 9.40 16.16 9.52
CA ALA A 249 8.10 16.34 10.18
C ALA A 249 7.10 15.20 9.87
N THR A 250 7.20 14.57 8.68
CA THR A 250 6.26 13.51 8.28
C THR A 250 6.67 12.15 8.83
N TYR A 251 7.95 11.93 9.12
CA TYR A 251 8.48 10.61 9.51
C TYR A 251 9.14 10.59 10.87
N ASP A 252 9.18 11.72 11.57
CA ASP A 252 9.87 11.87 12.86
C ASP A 252 11.32 11.31 12.80
N VAL A 253 11.98 11.56 11.68
CA VAL A 253 13.35 11.14 11.41
C VAL A 253 14.27 12.33 11.54
N ASP A 254 15.17 12.29 12.49
CA ASP A 254 16.28 13.25 12.56
C ASP A 254 17.30 12.96 11.44
N LEU A 255 17.19 13.70 10.35
CA LEU A 255 18.21 13.67 9.30
C LEU A 255 19.47 14.39 9.81
N THR A 256 20.62 13.76 9.59
CA THR A 256 21.89 14.45 9.86
C THR A 256 22.10 15.61 8.85
N ASP A 257 22.93 16.59 9.18
CA ASP A 257 23.26 17.67 8.25
C ASP A 257 23.87 17.13 6.95
N LYS A 258 24.56 16.01 7.01
CA LYS A 258 25.10 15.34 5.83
C LYS A 258 23.97 14.80 4.95
N ASP A 259 23.00 14.12 5.53
CA ASP A 259 21.84 13.57 4.81
C ASP A 259 21.04 14.69 4.15
N ARG A 260 20.84 15.80 4.85
CA ARG A 260 20.17 17.00 4.31
C ARG A 260 20.90 17.57 3.11
N MET A 261 22.23 17.71 3.21
CA MET A 261 23.05 18.23 2.10
C MET A 261 23.03 17.28 0.89
N GLU A 262 23.16 15.98 1.12
CA GLU A 262 23.12 14.98 0.04
C GLU A 262 21.75 14.95 -0.64
N PHE A 263 20.67 15.00 0.15
CA PHE A 263 19.30 15.05 -0.36
C PHE A 263 19.07 16.30 -1.23
N ASN A 264 19.41 17.47 -0.72
CA ASN A 264 19.22 18.74 -1.44
C ASN A 264 20.07 18.79 -2.71
N ALA A 265 21.31 18.34 -2.63
CA ALA A 265 22.21 18.30 -3.81
C ALA A 265 21.71 17.32 -4.88
N MET A 266 21.18 16.18 -4.46
CA MET A 266 20.60 15.19 -5.36
C MET A 266 19.33 15.71 -6.00
N TYR A 267 18.43 16.29 -5.21
CA TYR A 267 17.20 16.88 -5.69
C TYR A 267 17.47 17.98 -6.73
N GLU A 268 18.31 18.94 -6.38
CA GLU A 268 18.64 20.05 -7.28
C GLU A 268 19.33 19.57 -8.56
N LYS A 269 20.29 18.67 -8.43
CA LYS A 269 21.07 18.16 -9.55
C LYS A 269 20.24 17.35 -10.55
N TYR A 270 19.37 16.46 -10.07
CA TYR A 270 18.73 15.46 -10.94
C TYR A 270 17.30 15.81 -11.29
N PHE A 271 16.61 16.51 -10.44
CA PHE A 271 15.18 16.74 -10.56
C PHE A 271 14.89 18.14 -11.12
N VAL A 272 15.26 19.16 -10.39
CA VAL A 272 15.01 20.56 -10.78
C VAL A 272 15.71 20.89 -12.09
N ARG A 273 16.96 20.44 -12.22
CA ARG A 273 17.75 20.68 -13.43
C ARG A 273 17.17 19.95 -14.64
N LYS A 274 16.76 18.68 -14.48
CA LYS A 274 16.15 17.92 -15.57
C LYS A 274 14.79 18.48 -15.98
N GLU A 275 13.98 18.90 -15.04
CA GLU A 275 12.70 19.54 -15.35
C GLU A 275 12.91 20.79 -16.23
N LYS A 276 13.89 21.62 -15.89
CA LYS A 276 14.21 22.83 -16.67
C LYS A 276 14.81 22.53 -18.05
N GLU A 277 15.67 21.53 -18.14
CA GLU A 277 16.42 21.26 -19.36
C GLU A 277 15.67 20.44 -20.42
N THR A 278 14.78 19.55 -20.00
CA THR A 278 14.23 18.52 -20.91
C THR A 278 12.75 18.60 -21.17
N SER A 279 11.98 19.31 -20.34
CA SER A 279 10.51 19.35 -20.41
C SER A 279 9.84 17.96 -20.50
N LYS A 280 10.53 16.90 -20.07
CA LYS A 280 10.09 15.50 -20.15
C LYS A 280 9.66 14.94 -18.81
N VAL A 281 9.42 15.80 -17.83
CA VAL A 281 8.95 15.42 -16.50
C VAL A 281 7.57 16.01 -16.30
N GLU A 282 6.58 15.16 -16.07
CA GLU A 282 5.23 15.57 -15.66
C GLU A 282 5.00 15.17 -14.21
N MET A 283 4.45 16.10 -13.44
CA MET A 283 4.06 15.91 -12.07
C MET A 283 2.57 16.09 -11.94
N TYR A 284 1.92 15.04 -11.48
CA TYR A 284 0.54 15.11 -11.10
C TYR A 284 0.47 15.30 -9.58
N GLY A 285 -0.39 16.18 -9.13
CA GLY A 285 -0.63 16.43 -7.72
C GLY A 285 -1.25 15.23 -7.01
N PHE A 286 -2.35 15.43 -6.32
CA PHE A 286 -2.99 14.39 -5.52
C PHE A 286 -3.36 13.15 -6.36
N TYR A 287 -3.26 11.98 -5.70
CA TYR A 287 -3.70 10.72 -6.28
C TYR A 287 -5.18 10.79 -6.69
N ASP A 288 -5.41 10.82 -7.97
CA ASP A 288 -6.72 10.61 -8.57
C ASP A 288 -6.75 9.20 -9.19
N PRO A 289 -7.58 8.28 -8.68
CA PRO A 289 -7.63 6.90 -9.15
C PRO A 289 -7.89 6.78 -10.66
N LYS A 290 -8.68 7.67 -11.22
CA LYS A 290 -8.98 7.67 -12.66
C LYS A 290 -7.74 8.04 -13.48
N THR A 291 -7.11 9.15 -13.13
CA THR A 291 -5.87 9.61 -13.78
C THR A 291 -4.75 8.58 -13.63
N ALA A 292 -4.57 8.00 -12.43
CA ALA A 292 -3.58 6.96 -12.19
C ALA A 292 -3.83 5.73 -13.08
N ASN A 293 -5.08 5.31 -13.22
CA ASN A 293 -5.44 4.18 -14.07
C ASN A 293 -5.23 4.48 -15.56
N GLU A 294 -5.56 5.68 -16.02
CA GLU A 294 -5.31 6.11 -17.40
C GLU A 294 -3.81 6.13 -17.73
N ILE A 295 -2.99 6.67 -16.82
CA ILE A 295 -1.53 6.73 -17.01
C ILE A 295 -0.93 5.34 -16.97
N THR A 296 -1.25 4.52 -15.95
CA THR A 296 -0.72 3.15 -15.83
C THR A 296 -1.12 2.28 -17.02
N SER A 297 -2.34 2.39 -17.51
CA SER A 297 -2.77 1.64 -18.70
C SER A 297 -2.04 2.08 -19.97
N THR A 298 -1.55 3.32 -20.01
CA THR A 298 -0.90 3.93 -21.18
C THR A 298 0.62 3.84 -21.13
N ALA A 299 1.24 3.95 -19.95
CA ALA A 299 2.68 3.88 -19.79
C ALA A 299 3.24 2.50 -20.19
N GLY A 300 4.42 2.50 -20.79
CA GLY A 300 5.14 1.26 -21.09
C GLY A 300 5.70 0.61 -19.84
N PHE A 301 6.20 1.42 -18.92
CA PHE A 301 6.87 0.95 -17.71
C PHE A 301 6.41 1.71 -16.48
N ALA A 302 6.42 1.03 -15.33
CA ALA A 302 6.22 1.64 -14.03
C ALA A 302 7.41 1.32 -13.12
N MET A 303 7.81 2.27 -12.31
CA MET A 303 8.85 2.07 -11.31
C MET A 303 8.23 2.05 -9.93
N TYR A 304 8.53 1.01 -9.21
CA TYR A 304 8.21 0.85 -7.81
C TYR A 304 9.51 0.60 -7.06
N TYR A 305 9.93 1.55 -6.27
CA TYR A 305 11.20 1.48 -5.56
C TYR A 305 10.98 1.87 -4.10
N THR A 306 11.05 0.90 -3.20
CA THR A 306 11.08 1.16 -1.76
C THR A 306 12.45 0.84 -1.21
N ILE A 307 12.93 1.67 -0.30
CA ILE A 307 14.06 1.32 0.55
C ILE A 307 13.53 0.37 1.61
N LEU A 308 14.24 -0.74 1.83
CA LEU A 308 13.90 -1.66 2.90
C LEU A 308 13.97 -0.94 4.24
N ASN A 309 12.80 -0.63 4.75
CA ASN A 309 12.62 -0.52 6.17
C ASN A 309 11.96 -1.82 6.64
N PRO A 310 12.53 -2.57 7.58
CA PRO A 310 11.95 -3.81 8.08
C PRO A 310 10.53 -3.63 8.62
N ASP A 311 10.24 -2.43 9.13
CA ASP A 311 8.93 -2.07 9.66
C ASP A 311 7.93 -1.78 8.53
N HIS A 312 8.41 -1.52 7.31
CA HIS A 312 7.62 -1.13 6.14
C HIS A 312 7.76 -2.10 4.96
N ASN A 313 8.10 -3.33 5.22
CA ASN A 313 8.26 -4.31 4.15
C ASN A 313 6.92 -4.81 3.64
N PHE A 314 6.25 -3.97 2.85
CA PHE A 314 4.96 -4.26 2.22
C PHE A 314 5.15 -4.57 0.75
N PHE A 315 5.39 -5.81 0.43
CA PHE A 315 5.29 -6.28 -0.94
C PHE A 315 4.08 -7.24 -1.05
N PRO A 316 3.18 -6.99 -1.97
CA PRO A 316 3.10 -5.92 -2.96
C PRO A 316 2.39 -4.66 -2.43
N GLU A 317 2.86 -3.47 -2.77
CA GLU A 317 2.05 -2.25 -2.58
C GLU A 317 0.96 -2.10 -3.66
N TYR A 318 -0.11 -1.37 -3.34
CA TYR A 318 -1.24 -1.20 -4.28
C TYR A 318 -0.87 -0.45 -5.55
N ALA A 319 0.09 0.48 -5.50
CA ALA A 319 0.61 1.14 -6.69
C ALA A 319 1.23 0.15 -7.69
N LEU A 320 1.93 -0.86 -7.17
CA LEU A 320 2.46 -1.96 -7.96
C LEU A 320 1.34 -2.84 -8.52
N ILE A 321 0.36 -3.17 -7.68
CA ILE A 321 -0.81 -3.97 -8.09
C ILE A 321 -1.56 -3.28 -9.24
N ASP A 322 -1.80 -1.97 -9.13
CA ASP A 322 -2.45 -1.18 -10.17
C ASP A 322 -1.68 -1.23 -11.50
N ALA A 323 -0.34 -1.10 -11.46
CA ALA A 323 0.48 -1.18 -12.66
C ALA A 323 0.41 -2.57 -13.33
N ILE A 324 0.52 -3.64 -12.53
CA ILE A 324 0.48 -5.02 -13.03
C ILE A 324 -0.91 -5.35 -13.59
N ARG A 325 -1.97 -4.95 -12.90
CA ARG A 325 -3.35 -5.15 -13.34
C ARG A 325 -3.62 -4.46 -14.69
N ASN A 326 -3.01 -3.31 -14.94
CA ASN A 326 -3.08 -2.57 -16.19
C ASN A 326 -2.11 -3.10 -17.27
N GLY A 327 -1.41 -4.20 -17.01
CA GLY A 327 -0.47 -4.81 -17.96
C GLY A 327 0.73 -3.89 -18.26
N THR A 328 1.25 -3.22 -17.24
CA THR A 328 2.45 -2.40 -17.34
C THR A 328 3.62 -3.16 -16.72
N VAL A 329 4.73 -3.22 -17.43
CA VAL A 329 5.94 -3.89 -16.92
C VAL A 329 6.57 -3.04 -15.82
N VAL A 330 6.92 -3.69 -14.70
CA VAL A 330 7.33 -3.01 -13.48
C VAL A 330 8.82 -3.19 -13.21
N ILE A 331 9.45 -2.11 -12.76
CA ILE A 331 10.84 -2.05 -12.32
C ILE A 331 10.84 -2.03 -10.79
N LEU A 332 11.53 -2.99 -10.18
CA LEU A 332 11.67 -3.16 -8.74
C LEU A 332 13.11 -2.94 -8.28
N PRO A 333 13.35 -2.67 -7.00
CA PRO A 333 14.70 -2.73 -6.45
C PRO A 333 15.31 -4.12 -6.60
N SER A 334 16.56 -4.21 -6.97
CA SER A 334 17.27 -5.51 -7.14
C SER A 334 17.30 -6.34 -5.85
N TRP A 335 17.38 -5.69 -4.70
CA TRP A 335 17.42 -6.35 -3.40
C TRP A 335 16.12 -7.12 -3.03
N TYR A 336 15.00 -6.91 -3.73
CA TYR A 336 13.82 -7.77 -3.57
C TYR A 336 14.12 -9.23 -3.95
N PHE A 337 15.04 -9.44 -4.89
CA PHE A 337 15.50 -10.74 -5.35
C PHE A 337 16.81 -11.18 -4.71
N TYR A 338 17.68 -10.21 -4.43
CA TYR A 338 19.05 -10.43 -3.97
C TYR A 338 19.35 -9.59 -2.71
N PRO A 339 18.79 -9.96 -1.55
CA PRO A 339 18.94 -9.15 -0.34
C PRO A 339 20.38 -9.00 0.14
N ALA A 340 21.29 -9.92 -0.21
CA ALA A 340 22.71 -9.81 0.14
C ALA A 340 23.42 -8.62 -0.53
N ASP A 341 22.87 -8.11 -1.63
CA ASP A 341 23.42 -6.96 -2.35
C ASP A 341 23.01 -5.62 -1.71
N PHE A 342 22.12 -5.67 -0.72
CA PHE A 342 21.62 -4.49 -0.04
C PHE A 342 22.55 -4.07 1.11
N GLN A 343 23.29 -3.01 0.92
CA GLN A 343 24.09 -2.34 1.94
C GLN A 343 23.65 -0.87 2.04
N GLU A 344 22.55 -0.60 2.76
CA GLU A 344 22.17 0.77 3.06
C GLU A 344 22.92 1.30 4.28
N PRO A 345 23.63 2.43 4.15
CA PRO A 345 24.30 3.07 5.28
C PRO A 345 23.33 3.82 6.19
N LEU A 346 22.05 4.00 5.80
CA LEU A 346 21.07 4.78 6.56
C LEU A 346 20.40 3.98 7.68
N ASP A 347 20.57 2.67 7.72
CA ASP A 347 20.08 1.83 8.82
C ASP A 347 21.25 1.27 9.64
N PRO A 348 21.62 1.87 10.80
CA PRO A 348 22.64 1.33 11.69
C PRO A 348 22.22 -0.01 12.32
N LEU A 349 20.97 -0.42 12.17
CA LEU A 349 20.45 -1.65 12.75
C LEU A 349 20.46 -2.84 11.81
N ASN A 350 20.73 -2.66 10.53
CA ASN A 350 20.89 -3.66 9.43
C ASN A 350 20.59 -5.15 9.80
N LYS A 351 19.54 -5.38 10.58
CA LYS A 351 19.19 -6.70 11.12
C LYS A 351 18.30 -7.53 10.20
N TYR A 352 17.88 -6.99 9.04
CA TYR A 352 16.64 -7.42 8.42
C TYR A 352 16.75 -7.87 6.96
N THR A 353 17.92 -7.78 6.37
CA THR A 353 18.15 -7.95 4.93
C THR A 353 18.45 -9.37 4.48
N THR A 354 18.25 -10.36 5.32
CA THR A 354 18.55 -11.76 4.96
C THR A 354 17.40 -12.49 4.28
N THR A 355 16.20 -11.89 4.26
CA THR A 355 15.01 -12.55 3.72
C THR A 355 14.71 -12.04 2.32
N ARG A 356 14.75 -12.95 1.36
CA ARG A 356 14.29 -12.72 -0.01
C ARG A 356 12.79 -12.36 -0.01
N ILE A 357 12.41 -11.33 -0.75
CA ILE A 357 11.02 -10.87 -0.82
C ILE A 357 10.28 -11.56 -1.97
N ILE A 358 10.95 -11.69 -3.11
CA ILE A 358 10.39 -12.31 -4.32
C ILE A 358 11.14 -13.58 -4.63
N GLU A 359 10.45 -14.71 -4.62
CA GLU A 359 11.00 -15.98 -5.04
C GLU A 359 11.09 -16.06 -6.57
N GLY A 360 12.16 -16.63 -7.08
CA GLY A 360 12.46 -16.71 -8.50
C GLY A 360 13.47 -15.66 -8.97
N THR A 361 13.69 -15.58 -10.26
CA THR A 361 14.53 -14.55 -10.90
C THR A 361 13.66 -13.44 -11.50
N PRO A 362 14.21 -12.27 -11.82
CA PRO A 362 13.48 -11.22 -12.52
C PRO A 362 12.86 -11.70 -13.84
N GLU A 363 13.56 -12.53 -14.59
CA GLU A 363 13.09 -13.09 -15.86
C GLU A 363 11.91 -14.06 -15.65
N GLU A 364 11.96 -14.91 -14.64
CA GLU A 364 10.89 -15.86 -14.33
C GLU A 364 9.63 -15.16 -13.85
N THR A 365 9.80 -14.11 -13.07
CA THR A 365 8.69 -13.36 -12.46
C THR A 365 8.15 -12.23 -13.35
N GLY A 366 8.88 -11.85 -14.40
CA GLY A 366 8.49 -10.79 -15.34
C GLY A 366 8.69 -9.37 -14.80
N PHE A 367 9.45 -9.21 -13.72
CA PHE A 367 9.87 -7.91 -13.21
C PHE A 367 11.20 -7.48 -13.83
N LEU A 368 11.41 -6.18 -13.90
CA LEU A 368 12.72 -5.60 -14.15
C LEU A 368 13.33 -5.17 -12.83
N THR A 369 14.64 -5.09 -12.77
CA THR A 369 15.34 -4.65 -11.57
C THR A 369 16.23 -3.44 -11.81
N TYR A 370 16.32 -2.61 -10.78
CA TYR A 370 17.21 -1.48 -10.75
C TYR A 370 17.83 -1.33 -9.36
N ASP A 371 19.13 -1.12 -9.35
CA ASP A 371 19.88 -0.77 -8.15
C ASP A 371 20.71 0.47 -8.43
N TYR A 372 20.37 1.59 -7.80
CA TYR A 372 21.07 2.86 -8.03
C TYR A 372 22.47 2.89 -7.43
N LYS A 373 22.79 2.01 -6.47
CA LYS A 373 24.12 1.93 -5.84
C LYS A 373 25.10 1.12 -6.66
N SER A 374 24.68 -0.04 -7.15
CA SER A 374 25.52 -0.87 -8.02
C SER A 374 25.63 -0.30 -9.45
N ASN A 375 24.90 0.76 -9.72
CA ASN A 375 24.95 1.47 -10.99
C ASN A 375 24.61 0.60 -12.21
N ASN A 376 23.67 -0.34 -12.04
CA ASN A 376 23.27 -1.29 -13.09
C ASN A 376 22.32 -0.68 -14.15
N TYR A 377 22.29 0.65 -14.26
CA TYR A 377 21.41 1.35 -15.19
C TYR A 377 21.59 0.95 -16.66
N LEU A 378 22.82 0.56 -17.07
CA LEU A 378 23.06 0.08 -18.43
C LEU A 378 22.33 -1.23 -18.73
N GLN A 379 22.28 -2.13 -17.76
CA GLN A 379 21.55 -3.40 -17.91
C GLN A 379 20.05 -3.13 -17.99
N LEU A 380 19.54 -2.26 -17.11
CA LEU A 380 18.13 -1.85 -17.16
C LEU A 380 17.80 -1.17 -18.49
N LEU A 381 18.62 -0.19 -18.94
CA LEU A 381 18.40 0.51 -20.18
C LEU A 381 18.40 -0.43 -21.40
N SER A 382 19.33 -1.39 -21.42
CA SER A 382 19.36 -2.44 -22.47
C SER A 382 18.07 -3.24 -22.48
N LYS A 383 17.58 -3.66 -21.30
CA LYS A 383 16.34 -4.45 -21.19
C LYS A 383 15.10 -3.61 -21.55
N LEU A 384 15.02 -2.36 -21.15
CA LEU A 384 13.95 -1.45 -21.56
C LEU A 384 13.89 -1.27 -23.08
N ASN A 385 15.04 -1.12 -23.73
CA ASN A 385 15.13 -0.99 -25.19
C ASN A 385 14.74 -2.30 -25.90
N GLU A 386 15.14 -3.45 -25.35
CA GLU A 386 14.74 -4.77 -25.87
C GLU A 386 13.23 -4.94 -25.82
N LEU A 387 12.60 -4.66 -24.68
CA LEU A 387 11.15 -4.76 -24.50
C LEU A 387 10.38 -3.77 -25.37
N ARG A 388 10.91 -2.56 -25.53
CA ARG A 388 10.33 -1.53 -26.39
C ARG A 388 10.31 -1.94 -27.86
N SER A 389 11.33 -2.65 -28.31
CA SER A 389 11.46 -3.11 -29.70
C SER A 389 10.82 -4.47 -29.96
N ASN A 390 10.43 -5.21 -28.91
CA ASN A 390 9.86 -6.56 -29.01
C ASN A 390 8.53 -6.68 -28.25
N PRO A 391 7.40 -6.39 -28.93
CA PRO A 391 6.06 -6.46 -28.32
C PRO A 391 5.70 -7.84 -27.75
N GLN A 392 6.20 -8.91 -28.37
CA GLN A 392 5.95 -10.27 -27.90
C GLN A 392 6.67 -10.52 -26.56
N LEU A 393 7.93 -10.12 -26.44
CA LEU A 393 8.68 -10.23 -25.20
C LEU A 393 8.06 -9.35 -24.09
N TYR A 394 7.63 -8.13 -24.44
CA TYR A 394 6.92 -7.26 -23.50
C TYR A 394 5.66 -7.94 -22.96
N ASN A 395 4.87 -8.59 -23.81
CA ASN A 395 3.68 -9.35 -23.39
C ASN A 395 4.05 -10.50 -22.44
N GLN A 396 5.13 -11.23 -22.71
CA GLN A 396 5.60 -12.30 -21.83
C GLN A 396 5.97 -11.78 -20.43
N TYR A 397 6.62 -10.62 -20.33
CA TYR A 397 6.99 -10.01 -19.05
C TYR A 397 5.75 -9.63 -18.25
N ARG A 398 4.80 -8.89 -18.82
CA ARG A 398 3.59 -8.49 -18.10
C ARG A 398 2.71 -9.67 -17.70
N GLU A 399 2.64 -10.73 -18.51
CA GLU A 399 1.91 -11.95 -18.17
C GLU A 399 2.58 -12.73 -17.03
N ARG A 400 3.91 -12.83 -17.04
CA ARG A 400 4.64 -13.45 -15.93
C ARG A 400 4.42 -12.69 -14.63
N ALA A 401 4.54 -11.36 -14.64
CA ALA A 401 4.32 -10.53 -13.46
C ALA A 401 2.88 -10.69 -12.92
N TYR A 402 1.89 -10.68 -13.79
CA TYR A 402 0.50 -10.90 -13.40
C TYR A 402 0.30 -12.30 -12.79
N ASN A 403 0.79 -13.34 -13.45
CA ASN A 403 0.64 -14.72 -12.96
C ASN A 403 1.38 -14.95 -11.65
N TYR A 404 2.57 -14.35 -11.48
CA TYR A 404 3.28 -14.37 -10.22
C TYR A 404 2.43 -13.75 -9.09
N MET A 405 1.89 -12.57 -9.34
CA MET A 405 1.07 -11.86 -8.36
C MET A 405 -0.20 -12.62 -7.99
N VAL A 406 -0.91 -13.19 -8.96
CA VAL A 406 -2.09 -14.03 -8.70
C VAL A 406 -1.73 -15.25 -7.86
N LYS A 407 -0.64 -15.92 -8.19
CA LYS A 407 -0.20 -17.13 -7.50
C LYS A 407 0.21 -16.86 -6.04
N GLU A 408 1.02 -15.83 -5.81
CA GLU A 408 1.63 -15.58 -4.51
C GLU A 408 0.81 -14.59 -3.64
N HIS A 409 0.07 -13.70 -4.28
CA HIS A 409 -0.66 -12.61 -3.62
C HIS A 409 -2.13 -12.53 -4.04
N GLY A 410 -2.71 -13.62 -4.55
CA GLY A 410 -4.11 -13.68 -4.96
C GLY A 410 -5.07 -13.47 -3.79
N ALA A 411 -6.10 -12.65 -4.01
CA ALA A 411 -7.07 -12.24 -2.98
C ALA A 411 -7.81 -13.42 -2.38
N ASP A 412 -8.34 -14.32 -3.21
CA ASP A 412 -9.18 -15.42 -2.71
C ASP A 412 -8.42 -16.33 -1.75
N LYS A 413 -7.20 -16.73 -2.12
CA LYS A 413 -6.36 -17.55 -1.25
C LYS A 413 -6.09 -16.86 0.08
N LYS A 414 -5.57 -15.62 0.03
CA LYS A 414 -5.16 -14.89 1.24
C LYS A 414 -6.31 -14.56 2.17
N ILE A 415 -7.43 -14.07 1.63
CA ILE A 415 -8.59 -13.72 2.45
C ILE A 415 -9.22 -14.96 3.05
N ARG A 416 -9.40 -16.05 2.27
CA ARG A 416 -9.97 -17.29 2.81
C ARG A 416 -9.06 -17.97 3.84
N GLU A 417 -7.74 -17.86 3.71
CA GLU A 417 -6.81 -18.33 4.75
C GLU A 417 -6.92 -17.49 6.03
N PHE A 418 -7.11 -16.19 5.91
CA PHE A 418 -7.31 -15.30 7.05
C PHE A 418 -8.65 -15.56 7.76
N LEU A 419 -9.71 -15.82 7.00
CA LEU A 419 -11.06 -16.06 7.54
C LEU A 419 -11.25 -17.43 8.22
N LYS A 420 -10.26 -18.32 8.18
CA LYS A 420 -10.25 -19.60 8.93
C LYS A 420 -9.84 -19.39 10.40
#